data_9bc9724fa73925d5a9f03d93405fc52b
#
_entry.id   9bc9724fa73925d5a9f03d93405fc52b
#
_cell.length_a   1.000
_cell.length_b   1.000
_cell.length_c   1.000
_cell.angle_alpha   90.00
_cell.angle_beta   90.00
_cell.angle_gamma   90.00
#
_symmetry.space_group_name_H-M   'P 1'
#
loop_
_entity.id
_entity.type
_entity.pdbx_description
1 polymer ?
#
loop_
_entity_poly.entity_id
_entity_poly.type
_entity_poly.pdbx_seq_one_letter_code
_entity_poly.pdbx_strand_id
1 'polypeptide(L)'
;MADGALSGQAAVITGGAKRIGRSIALAFAREGADVVVNYESSKAEADSVVAEIGAMGRRAFAVQGNVAHREDVQKLFRAVEAEFGRLDILVNNAGMFFSEKFEDLTEEQWDRIMDTNLKSQFLCCQTAAPLLRKSGRGRIINLSSLGGLLPWPAYTHYCVSKAGSIMLTKCLARALGPEITVNSIAPGTIQFEGEAPDEDYIKRVPLHRTGTGEDIAEAAVYLATAEFVTGQVIAVDGGRVLV
;
A
#
# COMPACT_ATOMS: atom_id res chain seq x y z
N MET A 1 -7.07 27.64 6.92
CA MET A 1 -7.11 26.23 7.40
C MET A 1 -5.69 25.88 7.79
N ALA A 2 -5.47 25.20 8.91
CA ALA A 2 -4.13 24.71 9.25
C ALA A 2 -3.63 23.80 8.13
N ASP A 3 -2.36 23.93 7.75
CA ASP A 3 -1.75 23.02 6.79
C ASP A 3 -1.77 21.61 7.37
N GLY A 4 -2.26 20.62 6.59
CA GLY A 4 -2.28 19.23 7.02
C GLY A 4 -0.86 18.65 7.18
N ALA A 5 -0.75 17.53 7.88
CA ALA A 5 0.53 16.92 8.26
C ALA A 5 1.42 16.52 7.06
N LEU A 6 0.83 16.37 5.86
CA LEU A 6 1.51 16.01 4.60
C LEU A 6 1.56 17.20 3.61
N SER A 7 1.32 18.43 4.07
CA SER A 7 1.30 19.60 3.19
C SER A 7 2.60 19.76 2.41
N GLY A 8 2.48 20.01 1.10
CA GLY A 8 3.61 20.17 0.18
C GLY A 8 4.40 18.90 -0.12
N GLN A 9 3.89 17.73 0.26
CA GLN A 9 4.46 16.43 -0.09
C GLN A 9 3.76 15.82 -1.31
N ALA A 10 4.47 14.96 -2.02
CA ALA A 10 3.94 14.18 -3.14
C ALA A 10 3.97 12.69 -2.79
N ALA A 11 2.84 12.01 -3.01
CA ALA A 11 2.68 10.60 -2.70
C ALA A 11 2.28 9.79 -3.95
N VAL A 12 2.82 8.58 -4.08
CA VAL A 12 2.38 7.57 -5.05
C VAL A 12 1.69 6.45 -4.30
N ILE A 13 0.49 6.07 -4.72
CA ILE A 13 -0.23 4.91 -4.21
C ILE A 13 -0.45 3.91 -5.34
N THR A 14 0.21 2.75 -5.28
CA THR A 14 -0.01 1.67 -6.25
C THR A 14 -1.33 0.97 -5.98
N GLY A 15 -2.11 0.66 -7.02
CA GLY A 15 -3.46 0.14 -6.84
C GLY A 15 -4.37 1.10 -6.07
N GLY A 16 -4.19 2.42 -6.26
CA GLY A 16 -4.84 3.49 -5.48
C GLY A 16 -6.29 3.79 -5.87
N ALA A 17 -6.85 3.10 -6.89
CA ALA A 17 -8.18 3.41 -7.41
C ALA A 17 -9.33 2.89 -6.55
N LYS A 18 -9.14 1.84 -5.77
CA LYS A 18 -10.18 1.13 -5.02
C LYS A 18 -9.74 0.74 -3.62
N ARG A 19 -10.74 0.41 -2.77
CA ARG A 19 -10.56 -0.26 -1.48
C ARG A 19 -9.51 0.48 -0.60
N ILE A 20 -8.58 -0.24 0.01
CA ILE A 20 -7.53 0.32 0.89
C ILE A 20 -6.75 1.42 0.18
N GLY A 21 -6.34 1.19 -1.07
CA GLY A 21 -5.57 2.18 -1.83
C GLY A 21 -6.29 3.51 -2.01
N ARG A 22 -7.61 3.47 -2.30
CA ARG A 22 -8.46 4.67 -2.37
C ARG A 22 -8.55 5.39 -1.04
N SER A 23 -8.77 4.65 0.05
CA SER A 23 -8.86 5.25 1.39
C SER A 23 -7.57 5.97 1.77
N ILE A 24 -6.40 5.35 1.50
CA ILE A 24 -5.08 5.97 1.74
C ILE A 24 -4.90 7.22 0.86
N ALA A 25 -5.25 7.15 -0.44
CA ALA A 25 -5.11 8.27 -1.36
C ALA A 25 -5.92 9.50 -0.90
N LEU A 26 -7.16 9.28 -0.49
CA LEU A 26 -8.03 10.35 0.01
C LEU A 26 -7.58 10.88 1.37
N ALA A 27 -7.11 10.02 2.29
CA ALA A 27 -6.58 10.45 3.57
C ALA A 27 -5.32 11.32 3.40
N PHE A 28 -4.40 10.92 2.51
CA PHE A 28 -3.21 11.71 2.22
C PHE A 28 -3.55 13.08 1.62
N ALA A 29 -4.56 13.13 0.74
CA ALA A 29 -5.05 14.40 0.18
C ALA A 29 -5.69 15.30 1.26
N ARG A 30 -6.47 14.74 2.20
CA ARG A 30 -7.02 15.49 3.37
C ARG A 30 -5.91 16.07 4.23
N GLU A 31 -4.79 15.34 4.37
CA GLU A 31 -3.60 15.79 5.08
C GLU A 31 -2.69 16.72 4.25
N GLY A 32 -3.10 17.11 3.05
CA GLY A 32 -2.44 18.15 2.26
C GLY A 32 -1.44 17.64 1.22
N ALA A 33 -1.31 16.34 1.00
CA ALA A 33 -0.43 15.79 -0.03
C ALA A 33 -1.02 15.92 -1.44
N ASP A 34 -0.14 16.09 -2.42
CA ASP A 34 -0.43 15.83 -3.83
C ASP A 34 -0.30 14.31 -4.10
N VAL A 35 -1.18 13.73 -4.91
CA VAL A 35 -1.31 12.28 -4.99
C VAL A 35 -1.27 11.75 -6.42
N VAL A 36 -0.48 10.71 -6.66
CA VAL A 36 -0.51 9.93 -7.90
C VAL A 36 -1.17 8.59 -7.63
N VAL A 37 -2.23 8.30 -8.38
CA VAL A 37 -3.00 7.06 -8.30
C VAL A 37 -2.56 6.13 -9.42
N ASN A 38 -1.82 5.06 -9.11
CA ASN A 38 -1.57 4.02 -10.09
C ASN A 38 -2.73 3.01 -10.09
N TYR A 39 -3.08 2.54 -11.28
CA TYR A 39 -4.09 1.50 -11.50
C TYR A 39 -3.71 0.63 -12.71
N GLU A 40 -4.20 -0.60 -12.75
CA GLU A 40 -4.00 -1.50 -13.90
C GLU A 40 -5.21 -1.45 -14.85
N SER A 41 -6.42 -1.71 -14.36
CA SER A 41 -7.65 -1.83 -15.17
C SER A 41 -8.80 -0.93 -14.73
N SER A 42 -8.73 -0.32 -13.54
CA SER A 42 -9.82 0.43 -12.90
C SER A 42 -9.77 1.92 -13.24
N LYS A 43 -9.87 2.27 -14.53
CA LYS A 43 -9.73 3.66 -14.99
C LYS A 43 -10.80 4.59 -14.43
N ALA A 44 -12.07 4.20 -14.49
CA ALA A 44 -13.18 5.04 -14.04
C ALA A 44 -13.07 5.38 -12.54
N GLU A 45 -12.69 4.40 -11.72
CA GLU A 45 -12.50 4.60 -10.28
C GLU A 45 -11.24 5.44 -10.00
N ALA A 46 -10.18 5.28 -10.78
CA ALA A 46 -8.99 6.12 -10.65
C ALA A 46 -9.30 7.59 -11.00
N ASP A 47 -10.07 7.83 -12.06
CA ASP A 47 -10.52 9.16 -12.44
C ASP A 47 -11.43 9.79 -11.36
N SER A 48 -12.31 8.99 -10.72
CA SER A 48 -13.13 9.43 -9.59
C SER A 48 -12.28 9.87 -8.40
N VAL A 49 -11.27 9.08 -8.02
CA VAL A 49 -10.36 9.43 -6.91
C VAL A 49 -9.60 10.72 -7.22
N VAL A 50 -9.11 10.88 -8.45
CA VAL A 50 -8.42 12.11 -8.88
C VAL A 50 -9.35 13.32 -8.77
N ALA A 51 -10.60 13.20 -9.21
CA ALA A 51 -11.57 14.28 -9.13
C ALA A 51 -11.90 14.66 -7.67
N GLU A 52 -12.07 13.66 -6.79
CA GLU A 52 -12.30 13.88 -5.36
C GLU A 52 -11.12 14.61 -4.69
N ILE A 53 -9.89 14.21 -5.00
CA ILE A 53 -8.67 14.87 -4.51
C ILE A 53 -8.58 16.30 -5.04
N GLY A 54 -8.92 16.52 -6.31
CA GLY A 54 -8.99 17.85 -6.92
C GLY A 54 -9.99 18.76 -6.20
N ALA A 55 -11.15 18.23 -5.80
CA ALA A 55 -12.15 18.96 -5.02
C ALA A 55 -11.68 19.38 -3.61
N MET A 56 -10.69 18.66 -3.05
CA MET A 56 -10.00 19.03 -1.80
C MET A 56 -8.92 20.13 -2.01
N GLY A 57 -8.72 20.61 -3.25
CA GLY A 57 -7.69 21.58 -3.60
C GLY A 57 -6.27 21.02 -3.68
N ARG A 58 -6.12 19.71 -3.86
CA ARG A 58 -4.82 19.05 -4.04
C ARG A 58 -4.64 18.64 -5.50
N ARG A 59 -3.38 18.59 -5.94
CA ARG A 59 -3.08 18.07 -7.29
C ARG A 59 -3.13 16.56 -7.27
N ALA A 60 -3.75 15.96 -8.27
CA ALA A 60 -3.71 14.52 -8.45
C ALA A 60 -3.76 14.16 -9.94
N PHE A 61 -3.19 13.02 -10.28
CA PHE A 61 -3.37 12.39 -11.58
C PHE A 61 -3.28 10.87 -11.47
N ALA A 62 -3.83 10.19 -12.48
CA ALA A 62 -3.83 8.74 -12.54
C ALA A 62 -2.85 8.24 -13.60
N VAL A 63 -2.14 7.15 -13.30
CA VAL A 63 -1.21 6.49 -14.23
C VAL A 63 -1.58 5.02 -14.37
N GLN A 64 -1.94 4.61 -15.59
CA GLN A 64 -2.16 3.20 -15.88
C GLN A 64 -0.84 2.46 -16.03
N GLY A 65 -0.73 1.30 -15.37
CA GLY A 65 0.41 0.39 -15.49
C GLY A 65 0.31 -0.77 -14.51
N ASN A 66 0.80 -1.93 -14.93
CA ASN A 66 0.94 -3.10 -14.08
C ASN A 66 2.30 -3.03 -13.37
N VAL A 67 2.29 -2.80 -12.06
CA VAL A 67 3.52 -2.65 -11.26
C VAL A 67 4.34 -3.94 -11.11
N ALA A 68 3.84 -5.09 -11.56
CA ALA A 68 4.63 -6.31 -11.71
C ALA A 68 5.62 -6.25 -12.90
N HIS A 69 5.47 -5.25 -13.79
CA HIS A 69 6.31 -5.04 -14.97
C HIS A 69 7.20 -3.81 -14.82
N ARG A 70 8.50 -4.00 -15.00
CA ARG A 70 9.52 -2.95 -14.83
C ARG A 70 9.27 -1.71 -15.71
N GLU A 71 8.84 -1.90 -16.93
CA GLU A 71 8.59 -0.82 -17.90
C GLU A 71 7.46 0.11 -17.43
N ASP A 72 6.38 -0.48 -16.90
CA ASP A 72 5.25 0.26 -16.36
C ASP A 72 5.63 1.02 -15.08
N VAL A 73 6.43 0.38 -14.21
CA VAL A 73 6.98 1.05 -13.01
C VAL A 73 7.85 2.25 -13.41
N GLN A 74 8.73 2.09 -14.39
CA GLN A 74 9.54 3.20 -14.90
C GLN A 74 8.69 4.32 -15.51
N LYS A 75 7.63 3.97 -16.27
CA LYS A 75 6.66 4.93 -16.80
C LYS A 75 5.98 5.71 -15.68
N LEU A 76 5.52 5.03 -14.64
CA LEU A 76 4.89 5.64 -13.47
C LEU A 76 5.81 6.70 -12.85
N PHE A 77 7.04 6.34 -12.49
CA PHE A 77 7.94 7.28 -11.79
C PHE A 77 8.49 8.39 -12.69
N ARG A 78 8.61 8.17 -14.01
CA ARG A 78 8.88 9.27 -14.95
C ARG A 78 7.73 10.28 -14.98
N ALA A 79 6.48 9.83 -14.96
CA ALA A 79 5.33 10.73 -14.90
C ALA A 79 5.30 11.52 -13.57
N VAL A 80 5.62 10.88 -12.45
CA VAL A 80 5.74 11.56 -11.13
C VAL A 80 6.79 12.67 -11.18
N GLU A 81 7.97 12.38 -11.72
CA GLU A 81 9.06 13.35 -11.82
C GLU A 81 8.69 14.52 -12.74
N ALA A 82 8.05 14.24 -13.89
CA ALA A 82 7.65 15.26 -14.86
C ALA A 82 6.57 16.21 -14.28
N GLU A 83 5.56 15.67 -13.60
CA GLU A 83 4.40 16.45 -13.13
C GLU A 83 4.61 17.11 -11.77
N PHE A 84 5.28 16.45 -10.84
CA PHE A 84 5.47 16.95 -9.47
C PHE A 84 6.91 17.39 -9.17
N GLY A 85 7.90 16.89 -9.93
CA GLY A 85 9.33 17.19 -9.71
C GLY A 85 9.91 16.59 -8.42
N ARG A 86 9.08 15.88 -7.63
CA ARG A 86 9.44 15.30 -6.33
C ARG A 86 8.61 14.06 -6.01
N LEU A 87 9.12 13.26 -5.10
CA LEU A 87 8.38 12.18 -4.45
C LEU A 87 8.82 12.09 -3.00
N ASP A 88 7.88 12.13 -2.07
CA ASP A 88 8.14 12.03 -0.62
C ASP A 88 7.67 10.69 -0.06
N ILE A 89 6.56 10.15 -0.58
CA ILE A 89 5.92 8.97 -0.02
C ILE A 89 5.58 7.97 -1.14
N LEU A 90 5.99 6.72 -0.97
CA LEU A 90 5.56 5.59 -1.79
C LEU A 90 4.73 4.63 -0.94
N VAL A 91 3.49 4.36 -1.35
CA VAL A 91 2.64 3.33 -0.78
C VAL A 91 2.52 2.17 -1.77
N ASN A 92 3.15 1.05 -1.47
CA ASN A 92 3.02 -0.18 -2.22
C ASN A 92 1.78 -0.95 -1.73
N ASN A 93 0.62 -0.62 -2.33
CA ASN A 93 -0.66 -1.22 -1.97
C ASN A 93 -1.15 -2.23 -3.03
N ALA A 94 -0.75 -2.11 -4.29
CA ALA A 94 -1.14 -3.06 -5.32
C ALA A 94 -0.89 -4.50 -4.87
N GLY A 95 -1.91 -5.36 -5.06
CA GLY A 95 -1.84 -6.73 -4.64
C GLY A 95 -3.07 -7.52 -5.06
N MET A 96 -2.94 -8.84 -5.03
CA MET A 96 -4.02 -9.76 -5.32
C MET A 96 -4.15 -10.80 -4.21
N PHE A 97 -5.35 -11.35 -4.10
CA PHE A 97 -5.73 -12.30 -3.09
C PHE A 97 -6.72 -13.30 -3.67
N PHE A 98 -6.40 -14.57 -3.59
CA PHE A 98 -7.32 -15.67 -3.91
C PHE A 98 -6.90 -16.93 -3.12
N SER A 99 -7.84 -17.85 -2.94
CA SER A 99 -7.60 -19.12 -2.29
C SER A 99 -7.36 -20.22 -3.31
N GLU A 100 -6.45 -21.14 -2.98
CA GLU A 100 -6.26 -22.39 -3.72
C GLU A 100 -5.73 -23.45 -2.76
N LYS A 101 -6.12 -24.71 -2.95
CA LYS A 101 -5.53 -25.81 -2.21
C LYS A 101 -4.08 -26.01 -2.65
N PHE A 102 -3.22 -26.39 -1.71
CA PHE A 102 -1.79 -26.51 -2.01
C PHE A 102 -1.52 -27.48 -3.16
N GLU A 103 -2.24 -28.60 -3.21
CA GLU A 103 -2.09 -29.65 -4.21
C GLU A 103 -2.55 -29.21 -5.62
N ASP A 104 -3.46 -28.23 -5.69
CA ASP A 104 -4.06 -27.75 -6.93
C ASP A 104 -3.41 -26.44 -7.42
N LEU A 105 -2.53 -25.84 -6.60
CA LEU A 105 -1.86 -24.59 -6.90
C LEU A 105 -0.88 -24.74 -8.08
N THR A 106 -1.15 -24.06 -9.18
CA THR A 106 -0.28 -24.11 -10.36
C THR A 106 0.91 -23.16 -10.25
N GLU A 107 1.95 -23.41 -11.04
CA GLU A 107 3.14 -22.55 -11.12
C GLU A 107 2.76 -21.14 -11.59
N GLU A 108 1.83 -21.01 -12.56
CA GLU A 108 1.37 -19.72 -13.07
C GLU A 108 0.62 -18.91 -11.98
N GLN A 109 -0.17 -19.58 -11.16
CA GLN A 109 -0.86 -18.92 -10.03
C GLN A 109 0.14 -18.47 -8.97
N TRP A 110 1.15 -19.30 -8.68
CA TRP A 110 2.24 -18.97 -7.77
C TRP A 110 3.03 -17.76 -8.29
N ASP A 111 3.51 -17.79 -9.52
CA ASP A 111 4.30 -16.72 -10.12
C ASP A 111 3.52 -15.40 -10.17
N ARG A 112 2.26 -15.48 -10.58
CA ARG A 112 1.38 -14.31 -10.64
C ARG A 112 1.23 -13.63 -9.29
N ILE A 113 1.07 -14.37 -8.20
CA ILE A 113 0.93 -13.76 -6.87
C ILE A 113 2.26 -13.21 -6.35
N MET A 114 3.35 -13.91 -6.61
CA MET A 114 4.69 -13.44 -6.25
C MET A 114 5.07 -12.17 -7.02
N ASP A 115 4.80 -12.13 -8.31
CA ASP A 115 5.06 -10.97 -9.16
C ASP A 115 4.23 -9.75 -8.72
N THR A 116 2.93 -9.97 -8.44
CA THR A 116 2.04 -8.87 -8.07
C THR A 116 2.26 -8.38 -6.64
N ASN A 117 2.43 -9.27 -5.65
CA ASN A 117 2.45 -8.89 -4.23
C ASN A 117 3.85 -8.57 -3.69
N LEU A 118 4.90 -9.14 -4.27
CA LEU A 118 6.27 -9.02 -3.75
C LEU A 118 7.22 -8.36 -4.75
N LYS A 119 7.34 -8.89 -5.97
CA LYS A 119 8.25 -8.33 -6.98
C LYS A 119 7.87 -6.90 -7.35
N SER A 120 6.58 -6.58 -7.44
CA SER A 120 6.10 -5.23 -7.68
C SER A 120 6.63 -4.23 -6.64
N GLN A 121 6.59 -4.59 -5.35
CA GLN A 121 7.12 -3.75 -4.27
C GLN A 121 8.62 -3.52 -4.42
N PHE A 122 9.39 -4.57 -4.75
CA PHE A 122 10.82 -4.44 -5.05
C PHE A 122 11.07 -3.48 -6.21
N LEU A 123 10.35 -3.64 -7.34
CA LEU A 123 10.52 -2.80 -8.53
C LEU A 123 10.18 -1.33 -8.23
N CYS A 124 9.06 -1.08 -7.54
CA CYS A 124 8.64 0.25 -7.16
C CYS A 124 9.63 0.91 -6.20
N CYS A 125 10.05 0.21 -5.14
CA CYS A 125 11.04 0.73 -4.18
C CYS A 125 12.36 1.06 -4.86
N GLN A 126 12.88 0.17 -5.73
CA GLN A 126 14.14 0.39 -6.43
C GLN A 126 14.08 1.61 -7.36
N THR A 127 12.97 1.75 -8.10
CA THR A 127 12.80 2.86 -9.07
C THR A 127 12.52 4.18 -8.36
N ALA A 128 11.77 4.17 -7.25
CA ALA A 128 11.43 5.37 -6.49
C ALA A 128 12.59 5.91 -5.62
N ALA A 129 13.52 5.05 -5.20
CA ALA A 129 14.55 5.40 -4.22
C ALA A 129 15.33 6.68 -4.56
N PRO A 130 15.75 6.96 -5.81
CA PRO A 130 16.45 8.21 -6.14
C PRO A 130 15.59 9.46 -5.87
N LEU A 131 14.30 9.44 -6.25
CA LEU A 131 13.37 10.54 -6.03
C LEU A 131 13.07 10.73 -4.53
N LEU A 132 12.87 9.64 -3.79
CA LEU A 132 12.65 9.66 -2.35
C LEU A 132 13.87 10.23 -1.59
N ARG A 133 15.11 9.89 -1.99
CA ARG A 133 16.30 10.48 -1.41
C ARG A 133 16.40 11.98 -1.67
N LYS A 134 16.09 12.41 -2.91
CA LYS A 134 16.10 13.82 -3.29
C LYS A 134 15.13 14.67 -2.47
N SER A 135 14.05 14.09 -1.92
CA SER A 135 13.12 14.80 -1.06
C SER A 135 13.69 15.13 0.33
N GLY A 136 14.73 14.41 0.78
CA GLY A 136 15.33 14.56 2.10
C GLY A 136 14.54 13.93 3.26
N ARG A 137 13.37 13.35 2.99
CA ARG A 137 12.48 12.72 3.98
C ARG A 137 11.64 11.59 3.37
N GLY A 138 12.27 10.72 2.61
CA GLY A 138 11.59 9.63 1.91
C GLY A 138 10.86 8.68 2.87
N ARG A 139 9.64 8.25 2.48
CA ARG A 139 8.82 7.28 3.20
C ARG A 139 8.36 6.18 2.25
N ILE A 140 8.56 4.93 2.65
CA ILE A 140 8.00 3.77 1.95
C ILE A 140 7.08 3.02 2.91
N ILE A 141 5.85 2.76 2.49
CA ILE A 141 4.84 2.01 3.23
C ILE A 141 4.41 0.81 2.39
N ASN A 142 4.71 -0.39 2.84
CA ASN A 142 4.34 -1.63 2.16
C ASN A 142 3.07 -2.21 2.78
N LEU A 143 2.05 -2.53 1.97
CA LEU A 143 0.89 -3.29 2.43
C LEU A 143 1.24 -4.78 2.43
N SER A 144 1.58 -5.30 3.62
CA SER A 144 1.64 -6.74 3.87
C SER A 144 0.25 -7.30 4.19
N SER A 145 0.11 -8.16 5.15
CA SER A 145 -1.15 -8.74 5.62
C SER A 145 -0.91 -9.54 6.89
N LEU A 146 -1.97 -9.83 7.65
CA LEU A 146 -1.94 -10.88 8.66
C LEU A 146 -1.51 -12.24 8.08
N GLY A 147 -1.83 -12.54 6.81
CA GLY A 147 -1.32 -13.75 6.14
C GLY A 147 0.20 -13.81 6.00
N GLY A 148 0.92 -12.69 6.18
CA GLY A 148 2.37 -12.68 6.30
C GLY A 148 2.89 -12.97 7.72
N LEU A 149 2.00 -12.98 8.72
CA LEU A 149 2.28 -13.25 10.14
C LEU A 149 1.69 -14.58 10.61
N LEU A 150 0.55 -14.98 10.03
CA LEU A 150 -0.20 -16.18 10.38
C LEU A 150 -0.33 -17.11 9.16
N PRO A 151 -0.16 -18.42 9.31
CA PRO A 151 -0.31 -19.36 8.21
C PRO A 151 -1.80 -19.64 7.93
N TRP A 152 -2.18 -19.56 6.65
CA TRP A 152 -3.53 -19.89 6.18
C TRP A 152 -3.46 -21.04 5.15
N PRO A 153 -4.01 -22.23 5.45
CA PRO A 153 -3.81 -23.43 4.63
C PRO A 153 -4.21 -23.28 3.16
N ALA A 154 -5.33 -22.58 2.88
CA ALA A 154 -5.80 -22.36 1.50
C ALA A 154 -5.15 -21.16 0.80
N TYR A 155 -4.14 -20.54 1.40
CA TYR A 155 -3.53 -19.30 0.92
C TYR A 155 -2.00 -19.33 0.97
N THR A 156 -1.40 -20.51 0.82
CA THR A 156 0.06 -20.69 0.95
C THR A 156 0.86 -19.67 0.12
N HIS A 157 0.54 -19.54 -1.15
CA HIS A 157 1.19 -18.59 -2.07
C HIS A 157 1.04 -17.13 -1.62
N TYR A 158 -0.16 -16.76 -1.16
CA TYR A 158 -0.41 -15.41 -0.62
C TYR A 158 0.38 -15.16 0.66
N CYS A 159 0.32 -16.08 1.62
CA CYS A 159 1.05 -15.95 2.89
C CYS A 159 2.56 -15.80 2.66
N VAL A 160 3.14 -16.62 1.77
CA VAL A 160 4.56 -16.53 1.40
C VAL A 160 4.88 -15.16 0.78
N SER A 161 4.06 -14.67 -0.15
CA SER A 161 4.26 -13.35 -0.76
C SER A 161 4.23 -12.22 0.27
N LYS A 162 3.32 -12.29 1.24
CA LYS A 162 3.17 -11.27 2.30
C LYS A 162 4.23 -11.38 3.40
N ALA A 163 4.69 -12.59 3.72
CA ALA A 163 5.88 -12.79 4.56
C ALA A 163 7.14 -12.23 3.88
N GLY A 164 7.29 -12.45 2.57
CA GLY A 164 8.33 -11.84 1.75
C GLY A 164 8.30 -10.31 1.79
N SER A 165 7.10 -9.69 1.70
CA SER A 165 6.90 -8.25 1.82
C SER A 165 7.35 -7.71 3.18
N ILE A 166 7.07 -8.44 4.27
CA ILE A 166 7.54 -8.11 5.62
C ILE A 166 9.07 -8.13 5.70
N MET A 167 9.71 -9.19 5.16
CA MET A 167 11.16 -9.27 5.17
C MET A 167 11.79 -8.23 4.24
N LEU A 168 11.23 -7.97 3.06
CA LEU A 168 11.66 -6.89 2.16
C LEU A 168 11.64 -5.53 2.87
N THR A 169 10.59 -5.23 3.62
CA THR A 169 10.48 -4.01 4.43
C THR A 169 11.67 -3.86 5.38
N LYS A 170 12.01 -4.90 6.13
CA LYS A 170 13.12 -4.90 7.10
C LYS A 170 14.48 -4.73 6.41
N CYS A 171 14.68 -5.43 5.29
CA CYS A 171 15.92 -5.31 4.50
C CYS A 171 16.10 -3.89 3.94
N LEU A 172 15.03 -3.32 3.37
CA LEU A 172 15.06 -1.98 2.78
C LEU A 172 15.20 -0.89 3.84
N ALA A 173 14.61 -1.04 5.03
CA ALA A 173 14.81 -0.12 6.15
C ALA A 173 16.29 0.04 6.53
N ARG A 174 17.05 -1.07 6.48
CA ARG A 174 18.51 -1.03 6.73
C ARG A 174 19.30 -0.49 5.54
N ALA A 175 18.86 -0.81 4.32
CA ALA A 175 19.62 -0.45 3.11
C ALA A 175 19.40 1.00 2.67
N LEU A 176 18.27 1.62 3.01
CA LEU A 176 17.88 2.94 2.55
C LEU A 176 17.92 4.03 3.64
N GLY A 177 18.13 3.64 4.90
CA GLY A 177 18.38 4.61 5.98
C GLY A 177 19.76 5.27 5.86
N PRO A 178 19.92 6.49 6.39
CA PRO A 178 18.92 7.26 7.15
C PRO A 178 17.92 8.07 6.28
N GLU A 179 18.10 8.16 4.96
CA GLU A 179 17.35 9.09 4.11
C GLU A 179 15.90 8.67 3.87
N ILE A 180 15.63 7.37 3.96
CA ILE A 180 14.29 6.80 3.70
C ILE A 180 13.91 5.86 4.82
N THR A 181 12.76 6.08 5.46
CA THR A 181 12.15 5.08 6.34
C THR A 181 11.32 4.10 5.52
N VAL A 182 11.32 2.83 5.91
CA VAL A 182 10.54 1.78 5.25
C VAL A 182 9.79 0.98 6.31
N ASN A 183 8.46 1.00 6.24
CA ASN A 183 7.60 0.30 7.18
C ASN A 183 6.51 -0.48 6.45
N SER A 184 5.82 -1.34 7.18
CA SER A 184 4.73 -2.15 6.64
C SER A 184 3.47 -2.02 7.51
N ILE A 185 2.31 -2.04 6.86
CA ILE A 185 1.02 -2.24 7.50
C ILE A 185 0.57 -3.66 7.17
N ALA A 186 0.12 -4.40 8.19
CA ALA A 186 -0.45 -5.74 8.05
C ALA A 186 -1.95 -5.68 8.40
N PRO A 187 -2.84 -5.46 7.40
CA PRO A 187 -4.28 -5.41 7.65
C PRO A 187 -4.85 -6.76 8.08
N GLY A 188 -5.86 -6.72 8.95
CA GLY A 188 -6.81 -7.80 9.17
C GLY A 188 -7.87 -7.86 8.08
N THR A 189 -9.06 -8.38 8.40
CA THR A 189 -10.21 -8.34 7.50
C THR A 189 -10.75 -6.92 7.43
N ILE A 190 -10.69 -6.32 6.24
CA ILE A 190 -11.20 -4.98 5.94
C ILE A 190 -12.46 -5.11 5.11
N GLN A 191 -13.56 -4.57 5.63
CA GLN A 191 -14.87 -4.59 4.98
C GLN A 191 -15.09 -3.29 4.20
N PHE A 192 -15.71 -3.42 3.03
CA PHE A 192 -16.09 -2.28 2.19
C PHE A 192 -17.61 -2.28 1.98
N GLU A 193 -18.13 -1.13 1.55
CA GLU A 193 -19.55 -0.95 1.28
C GLU A 193 -20.07 -2.02 0.31
N GLY A 194 -21.23 -2.60 0.62
CA GLY A 194 -21.85 -3.67 -0.16
C GLY A 194 -21.34 -5.08 0.12
N GLU A 195 -20.30 -5.25 0.95
CA GLU A 195 -19.81 -6.57 1.36
C GLU A 195 -20.54 -7.07 2.62
N ALA A 196 -20.84 -8.37 2.66
CA ALA A 196 -21.42 -8.99 3.85
C ALA A 196 -20.37 -9.03 4.99
N PRO A 197 -20.78 -8.84 6.26
CA PRO A 197 -19.89 -8.97 7.40
C PRO A 197 -19.31 -10.39 7.52
N ASP A 198 -18.03 -10.50 7.86
CA ASP A 198 -17.42 -11.77 8.26
C ASP A 198 -17.72 -12.02 9.74
N GLU A 199 -18.88 -12.64 10.01
CA GLU A 199 -19.37 -12.93 11.36
C GLU A 199 -18.40 -13.79 12.18
N ASP A 200 -17.69 -14.72 11.54
CA ASP A 200 -16.72 -15.58 12.20
C ASP A 200 -15.43 -14.84 12.56
N TYR A 201 -15.04 -13.88 11.74
CA TYR A 201 -13.96 -12.96 12.07
C TYR A 201 -14.36 -12.07 13.26
N ILE A 202 -15.53 -11.43 13.20
CA ILE A 202 -16.05 -10.52 14.21
C ILE A 202 -16.12 -11.19 15.60
N LYS A 203 -16.56 -12.46 15.67
CA LYS A 203 -16.63 -13.20 16.94
C LYS A 203 -15.27 -13.47 17.57
N ARG A 204 -14.22 -13.63 16.74
CA ARG A 204 -12.88 -14.01 17.20
C ARG A 204 -11.99 -12.82 17.51
N VAL A 205 -12.21 -11.70 16.84
CA VAL A 205 -11.35 -10.53 17.00
C VAL A 205 -11.67 -9.75 18.28
N PRO A 206 -10.69 -9.35 19.09
CA PRO A 206 -10.93 -8.64 20.37
C PRO A 206 -11.77 -7.37 20.26
N LEU A 207 -11.67 -6.62 19.15
CA LEU A 207 -12.47 -5.41 18.95
C LEU A 207 -13.88 -5.67 18.39
N HIS A 208 -14.26 -6.94 18.17
CA HIS A 208 -15.59 -7.37 17.73
C HIS A 208 -16.15 -6.62 16.51
N ARG A 209 -15.27 -6.25 15.58
CA ARG A 209 -15.64 -5.68 14.29
C ARG A 209 -14.59 -6.00 13.21
N THR A 210 -14.96 -5.90 11.96
CA THR A 210 -14.02 -5.79 10.85
C THR A 210 -13.37 -4.41 10.83
N GLY A 211 -12.20 -4.29 10.22
CA GLY A 211 -11.60 -3.01 9.92
C GLY A 211 -12.28 -2.31 8.75
N THR A 212 -12.01 -1.05 8.59
CA THR A 212 -12.41 -0.20 7.45
C THR A 212 -11.18 0.26 6.68
N GLY A 213 -11.39 0.80 5.49
CA GLY A 213 -10.31 1.44 4.75
C GLY A 213 -9.68 2.62 5.50
N GLU A 214 -10.47 3.32 6.35
CA GLU A 214 -10.01 4.43 7.16
C GLU A 214 -9.06 3.97 8.29
N ASP A 215 -9.33 2.84 8.95
CA ASP A 215 -8.41 2.28 9.98
C ASP A 215 -7.00 2.06 9.39
N ILE A 216 -6.91 1.64 8.11
CA ILE A 216 -5.63 1.46 7.42
C ILE A 216 -5.02 2.79 6.98
N ALA A 217 -5.85 3.73 6.54
CA ALA A 217 -5.42 5.04 6.10
C ALA A 217 -4.82 5.86 7.24
N GLU A 218 -5.39 5.81 8.45
CA GLU A 218 -4.84 6.42 9.66
C GLU A 218 -3.44 5.89 9.99
N ALA A 219 -3.26 4.57 9.93
CA ALA A 219 -1.94 3.96 10.12
C ALA A 219 -0.94 4.40 9.03
N ALA A 220 -1.41 4.56 7.78
CA ALA A 220 -0.56 5.06 6.69
C ALA A 220 -0.14 6.52 6.91
N VAL A 221 -1.05 7.39 7.35
CA VAL A 221 -0.74 8.79 7.72
C VAL A 221 0.27 8.83 8.87
N TYR A 222 0.08 8.01 9.90
CA TYR A 222 1.05 7.91 10.99
C TYR A 222 2.45 7.53 10.48
N LEU A 223 2.57 6.49 9.66
CA LEU A 223 3.87 6.06 9.12
C LEU A 223 4.48 7.07 8.14
N ALA A 224 3.66 7.85 7.45
CA ALA A 224 4.11 8.93 6.56
C ALA A 224 4.71 10.10 7.33
N THR A 225 4.28 10.33 8.58
CA THR A 225 4.71 11.45 9.43
C THR A 225 5.74 11.05 10.48
N ALA A 226 5.82 9.78 10.86
CA ALA A 226 6.73 9.30 11.90
C ALA A 226 8.21 9.41 11.47
N GLU A 227 9.02 10.11 12.28
CA GLU A 227 10.43 10.35 11.96
C GLU A 227 11.39 9.30 12.53
N PHE A 228 10.99 8.61 13.60
CA PHE A 228 11.83 7.63 14.32
C PHE A 228 11.26 6.20 14.28
N VAL A 229 10.56 5.87 13.17
CA VAL A 229 9.97 4.53 12.94
C VAL A 229 10.45 4.01 11.60
N THR A 230 11.22 2.91 11.60
CA THR A 230 11.63 2.21 10.38
C THR A 230 11.79 0.70 10.64
N GLY A 231 11.56 -0.12 9.62
CA GLY A 231 11.64 -1.57 9.69
C GLY A 231 10.49 -2.24 10.46
N GLN A 232 9.44 -1.48 10.81
CA GLN A 232 8.34 -1.99 11.62
C GLN A 232 7.22 -2.55 10.78
N VAL A 233 6.47 -3.49 11.36
CA VAL A 233 5.23 -4.06 10.83
C VAL A 233 4.13 -3.74 11.83
N ILE A 234 3.18 -2.89 11.43
CA ILE A 234 2.04 -2.51 12.26
C ILE A 234 0.85 -3.37 11.83
N ALA A 235 0.41 -4.28 12.72
CA ALA A 235 -0.84 -5.00 12.52
C ALA A 235 -2.02 -4.06 12.82
N VAL A 236 -2.91 -3.88 11.85
CA VAL A 236 -4.17 -3.14 11.98
C VAL A 236 -5.31 -4.12 11.76
N ASP A 237 -5.65 -4.86 12.80
CA ASP A 237 -6.40 -6.12 12.71
C ASP A 237 -7.42 -6.33 13.83
N GLY A 238 -7.65 -5.33 14.67
CA GLY A 238 -8.54 -5.44 15.83
C GLY A 238 -8.08 -6.44 16.90
N GLY A 239 -6.79 -6.83 16.88
CA GLY A 239 -6.21 -7.80 17.81
C GLY A 239 -6.26 -9.26 17.30
N ARG A 240 -6.61 -9.49 16.02
CA ARG A 240 -6.76 -10.85 15.45
C ARG A 240 -5.46 -11.68 15.53
N VAL A 241 -4.30 -11.04 15.47
CA VAL A 241 -3.00 -11.73 15.56
C VAL A 241 -2.73 -12.35 16.93
N LEU A 242 -3.48 -11.95 17.95
CA LEU A 242 -3.31 -12.40 19.34
C LEU A 242 -4.13 -13.66 19.68
N VAL A 243 -5.06 -14.07 18.78
CA VAL A 243 -6.06 -15.13 19.04
C VAL A 243 -6.21 -16.09 17.87
#